data_ec3985740d41f4ca9c6b7fc15c9c4391
#
_entry.id   ec3985740d41f4ca9c6b7fc15c9c4391
#
_cell.length_a   1.000
_cell.length_b   1.000
_cell.length_c   1.000
_cell.angle_alpha   90.00
_cell.angle_beta   90.00
_cell.angle_gamma   90.00
#
_symmetry.space_group_name_H-M   'P 1'
#
loop_
_entity.id
_entity.type
_entity.pdbx_description
1 polymer ?
#
loop_
_entity_poly.entity_id
_entity_poly.type
_entity_poly.pdbx_seq_one_letter_code
_entity_poly.pdbx_strand_id
1 'polypeptide(L)' 'MSEITIENNEFLRQFEVKVSDSLARIEYAEQERKIFLTKIHIPDNLKDKSFEEEFIIKVLEFIES' A
#
# COMPACT_ATOMS: atom_id res chain seq x y z
N MET A 1 -2.08 -15.94 -11.14
CA MET A 1 -2.91 -15.02 -10.38
C MET A 1 -2.18 -14.56 -9.15
N SER A 2 -2.05 -13.27 -8.99
CA SER A 2 -1.31 -12.74 -7.86
C SER A 2 -2.27 -12.33 -6.76
N GLU A 3 -1.94 -12.73 -5.55
CA GLU A 3 -2.65 -12.27 -4.38
C GLU A 3 -1.82 -11.20 -3.71
N ILE A 4 -2.45 -10.06 -3.46
CA ILE A 4 -1.79 -8.97 -2.80
C ILE A 4 -2.18 -9.01 -1.34
N THR A 5 -1.19 -9.18 -0.47
CA THR A 5 -1.39 -9.17 0.96
C THR A 5 -0.82 -7.87 1.51
N ILE A 6 -1.69 -7.06 2.10
CA ILE A 6 -1.28 -5.77 2.63
C ILE A 6 -0.83 -5.96 4.08
N GLU A 7 0.32 -5.38 4.41
CA GLU A 7 0.80 -5.35 5.78
C GLU A 7 0.82 -3.90 6.23
N ASN A 8 0.31 -3.65 7.42
CA ASN A 8 0.33 -2.32 7.99
C ASN A 8 1.54 -2.18 8.90
N ASN A 9 2.54 -1.46 8.44
CA ASN A 9 3.72 -1.18 9.24
C ASN A 9 3.46 0.08 10.05
N GLU A 10 2.88 -0.10 11.22
CA GLU A 10 2.48 1.03 12.06
C GLU A 10 3.67 1.81 12.57
N PHE A 11 4.80 1.15 12.73
CA PHE A 11 5.99 1.82 13.20
C PHE A 11 6.46 2.89 12.21
N LEU A 12 6.42 2.56 10.93
CA LEU A 12 6.84 3.48 9.86
C LEU A 12 5.66 4.21 9.23
N ARG A 13 4.46 3.90 9.65
CA ARG A 13 3.22 4.50 9.14
C ARG A 13 3.12 4.33 7.63
N GLN A 14 3.17 3.08 7.20
CA GLN A 14 3.05 2.77 5.78
C GLN A 14 2.40 1.41 5.60
N PHE A 15 1.65 1.27 4.51
CA PHE A 15 1.12 -0.01 4.07
C PHE A 15 2.10 -0.60 3.06
N GLU A 16 2.40 -1.88 3.22
CA GLU A 16 3.42 -2.53 2.40
C GLU A 16 2.83 -3.75 1.71
N VAL A 17 3.30 -4.01 0.50
CA VAL A 17 3.01 -5.25 -0.19
C VAL A 17 4.30 -5.74 -0.83
N LYS A 18 4.58 -7.02 -0.67
CA LYS A 18 5.79 -7.62 -1.24
C LYS A 18 5.38 -8.51 -2.40
N VAL A 19 5.96 -8.26 -3.56
CA VAL A 19 5.73 -9.06 -4.76
C VAL A 19 7.07 -9.53 -5.27
N SER A 20 7.31 -10.84 -5.22
CA SER A 20 8.62 -11.42 -5.52
C SER A 20 9.67 -10.79 -4.61
N ASP A 21 10.69 -10.16 -5.19
CA ASP A 21 11.74 -9.51 -4.41
C ASP A 21 11.54 -8.01 -4.29
N SER A 22 10.37 -7.53 -4.69
CA SER A 22 10.11 -6.10 -4.72
C SER A 22 9.11 -5.70 -3.66
N LEU A 23 9.27 -4.50 -3.13
CA LEU A 23 8.39 -3.99 -2.09
C LEU A 23 7.76 -2.68 -2.56
N ALA A 24 6.42 -2.66 -2.59
CA ALA A 24 5.67 -1.42 -2.82
C ALA A 24 5.13 -0.95 -1.49
N ARG A 25 5.02 0.35 -1.32
CA ARG A 25 4.52 0.89 -0.06
C ARG A 25 3.80 2.19 -0.29
N ILE A 26 2.85 2.48 0.63
CA ILE A 26 2.14 3.75 0.64
C ILE A 26 2.27 4.31 2.04
N GLU A 27 2.86 5.49 2.16
CA GLU A 27 2.99 6.15 3.44
C GLU A 27 1.69 6.87 3.78
N TYR A 28 1.39 6.94 5.05
CA TYR A 28 0.18 7.60 5.48
C TYR A 28 0.44 8.45 6.72
N ALA A 29 -0.47 9.38 6.96
CA ALA A 29 -0.51 10.14 8.19
C ALA A 29 -1.83 9.84 8.89
N GLU A 30 -1.80 9.80 10.22
CA GLU A 30 -2.99 9.52 10.99
C GLU A 30 -3.30 10.71 11.90
N GLN A 31 -4.52 11.23 11.79
CA GLN A 31 -4.97 12.34 12.63
C GLN A 31 -6.42 12.08 13.02
N GLU A 32 -6.70 12.14 14.31
CA GLU A 32 -8.06 12.03 14.82
C GLU A 32 -8.77 10.80 14.27
N ARG A 33 -8.07 9.67 14.23
CA ARG A 33 -8.58 8.38 13.78
C ARG A 33 -8.82 8.33 12.27
N LYS A 34 -8.34 9.32 11.54
CA LYS A 34 -8.42 9.33 10.09
C LYS A 34 -7.06 9.06 9.49
N ILE A 35 -7.04 8.29 8.42
CA ILE A 35 -5.81 7.94 7.73
C ILE A 35 -5.78 8.66 6.40
N PHE A 36 -4.70 9.39 6.16
CA PHE A 36 -4.49 10.13 4.92
C PHE A 36 -3.28 9.54 4.21
N LEU A 37 -3.47 9.09 2.98
CA LEU A 37 -2.36 8.56 2.18
C LEU A 37 -1.54 9.72 1.67
N THR A 38 -0.24 9.73 1.98
CA THR A 38 0.61 10.87 1.67
C THR A 38 1.55 10.64 0.51
N LYS A 39 2.15 9.45 0.42
CA LYS A 39 3.09 9.13 -0.64
C LYS A 39 2.97 7.69 -1.05
N ILE A 40 3.13 7.44 -2.34
CA ILE A 40 3.13 6.08 -2.87
C ILE A 40 4.50 5.80 -3.48
N HIS A 41 5.06 4.64 -3.14
CA HIS A 41 6.37 4.23 -3.63
C HIS A 41 6.23 2.86 -4.27
N ILE A 42 6.39 2.79 -5.59
CA ILE A 42 6.27 1.56 -6.34
C ILE A 42 7.56 1.36 -7.13
N PRO A 43 8.25 0.22 -6.94
CA PRO A 43 9.46 -0.06 -7.71
C PRO A 43 9.17 -0.10 -9.21
N ASP A 44 10.20 0.21 -10.01
CA ASP A 44 10.03 0.26 -11.46
C ASP A 44 9.51 -1.04 -12.04
N ASN A 45 9.94 -2.17 -11.50
CA ASN A 45 9.50 -3.46 -12.04
C ASN A 45 8.06 -3.79 -11.68
N LEU A 46 7.44 -3.03 -10.78
CA LEU A 46 6.04 -3.17 -10.44
C LEU A 46 5.21 -1.99 -10.94
N LYS A 47 5.82 -1.07 -11.67
CA LYS A 47 5.12 0.11 -12.16
C LYS A 47 4.23 -0.27 -13.32
N ASP A 48 3.07 -0.74 -12.96
CA ASP A 48 2.03 -1.16 -13.88
C ASP A 48 0.75 -0.53 -13.38
N LYS A 49 0.01 0.11 -14.27
CA LYS A 49 -1.20 0.80 -13.87
C LYS A 49 -2.18 -0.14 -13.18
N SER A 50 -2.29 -1.37 -13.64
CA SER A 50 -3.19 -2.34 -13.01
C SER A 50 -2.75 -2.65 -11.60
N PHE A 51 -1.46 -2.82 -11.37
CA PHE A 51 -0.95 -3.09 -10.03
C PHE A 51 -1.19 -1.91 -9.11
N GLU A 52 -0.91 -0.71 -9.61
CA GLU A 52 -1.07 0.49 -8.79
C GLU A 52 -2.51 0.65 -8.35
N GLU A 53 -3.44 0.48 -9.27
CA GLU A 53 -4.85 0.61 -8.94
C GLU A 53 -5.29 -0.45 -7.93
N GLU A 54 -4.84 -1.69 -8.13
CA GLU A 54 -5.20 -2.76 -7.23
C GLU A 54 -4.61 -2.52 -5.84
N PHE A 55 -3.38 -2.03 -5.78
CA PHE A 55 -2.74 -1.74 -4.51
C PHE A 55 -3.54 -0.69 -3.74
N ILE A 56 -3.91 0.39 -4.41
CA ILE A 56 -4.67 1.46 -3.77
C ILE A 56 -6.03 0.95 -3.29
N ILE A 57 -6.72 0.16 -4.12
CA ILE A 57 -8.01 -0.40 -3.74
C ILE A 57 -7.87 -1.30 -2.52
N LYS A 58 -6.86 -2.14 -2.50
CA LYS A 58 -6.66 -3.04 -1.36
C LYS A 58 -6.34 -2.28 -0.08
N VAL A 59 -5.56 -1.21 -0.19
CA VAL A 59 -5.25 -0.39 0.97
C VAL A 59 -6.51 0.27 1.51
N LEU A 60 -7.35 0.80 0.62
CA LEU A 60 -8.59 1.42 1.06
C LEU A 60 -9.52 0.42 1.72
N GLU A 61 -9.61 -0.79 1.18
CA GLU A 61 -10.41 -1.84 1.81
C GLU A 61 -9.86 -2.20 3.18
N PHE A 62 -8.56 -2.25 3.32
CA PHE A 62 -7.92 -2.55 4.60
C PHE A 62 -8.28 -1.48 5.63
N ILE A 63 -8.25 -0.22 5.23
CA ILE A 63 -8.55 0.90 6.13
C ILE A 63 -10.01 0.85 6.58
N GLU A 64 -10.90 0.46 5.70
CA GLU A 64 -12.34 0.45 5.97
C GLU A 64 -12.80 -0.80 6.72
N SER A 65 -11.96 -1.80 6.81
CA SER A 65 -12.36 -3.06 7.44
C SER A 65 -12.43 -2.98 8.96
#